data_c5892a2f9519b5c1a62ae9ec7a6c08e6
#
_entry.id   c5892a2f9519b5c1a62ae9ec7a6c08e6
#
_cell.length_a   1.000
_cell.length_b   1.000
_cell.length_c   1.000
_cell.angle_alpha   90.00
_cell.angle_beta   90.00
_cell.angle_gamma   90.00
#
_symmetry.space_group_name_H-M   'P 1'
#
loop_
_entity.id
_entity.type
_entity.pdbx_description
1 polymer ?
#
loop_
_entity_poly.entity_id
_entity_poly.type
_entity_poly.pdbx_seq_one_letter_code
_entity_poly.pdbx_strand_id
1 'polypeptide(L)'
;MAKVYDSILDLVGKTPLVELKRIEEKEGLQAKLIAKVESFNPAGSVKDRIAKAMIEDAEAKGLLKEGSVIIEPTSGNTGNGLAAAATVKGYRMILTMPETMSVERRNIVKAYGAEVVLTDGTKGMKGAIEKADELAKEIPNSFIAGQFVNPANPETHKKTTGPEIWEDTDGAVDIFVAGVGTGGTITGTGEYLKEKKPEVKVVAVEPASSPVLSEGVSGPHKIQGIGAGFVPETLNTGIYDEIIKVENEDAFETGRYLAAEEAILAGISSGAALYAAIQLAKREENKGKTIVVLLPDNGDRYYSTALFAK
;
A
#
# COMPACT_ATOMS: atom_id res chain seq x y z
N MET A 1 17.88 -24.20 14.55
CA MET A 1 17.02 -24.78 13.51
C MET A 1 17.37 -24.11 12.19
N ALA A 2 17.48 -24.85 11.09
CA ALA A 2 17.69 -24.28 9.76
C ALA A 2 16.48 -23.40 9.38
N LYS A 3 16.74 -22.19 8.87
CA LYS A 3 15.69 -21.28 8.37
C LYS A 3 15.65 -21.38 6.84
N VAL A 4 15.15 -22.49 6.34
CA VAL A 4 14.86 -22.65 4.91
C VAL A 4 13.34 -22.54 4.77
N TYR A 5 12.89 -21.62 3.90
CA TYR A 5 11.47 -21.40 3.61
C TYR A 5 11.07 -22.21 2.39
N ASP A 6 9.87 -22.76 2.40
CA ASP A 6 9.37 -23.57 1.29
C ASP A 6 8.95 -22.70 0.08
N SER A 7 8.58 -21.43 0.35
CA SER A 7 8.12 -20.49 -0.66
C SER A 7 8.56 -19.07 -0.34
N ILE A 8 8.76 -18.27 -1.39
CA ILE A 8 8.97 -16.82 -1.23
C ILE A 8 7.76 -16.13 -0.58
N LEU A 9 6.56 -16.71 -0.70
CA LEU A 9 5.34 -16.19 -0.06
C LEU A 9 5.35 -16.33 1.47
N ASP A 10 6.21 -17.19 2.03
CA ASP A 10 6.39 -17.32 3.49
C ASP A 10 7.12 -16.13 4.10
N LEU A 11 7.76 -15.32 3.24
CA LEU A 11 8.46 -14.10 3.62
C LEU A 11 7.56 -12.85 3.54
N VAL A 12 6.31 -12.98 3.10
CA VAL A 12 5.37 -11.87 3.07
C VAL A 12 4.99 -11.48 4.49
N GLY A 13 5.09 -10.19 4.79
CA GLY A 13 4.87 -9.66 6.13
C GLY A 13 6.13 -9.70 7.01
N LYS A 14 5.95 -9.56 8.31
CA LYS A 14 7.05 -9.46 9.31
C LYS A 14 8.09 -8.42 8.92
N THR A 15 7.63 -7.32 8.34
CA THR A 15 8.47 -6.22 7.89
C THR A 15 9.00 -5.43 9.10
N PRO A 16 10.22 -4.85 9.02
CA PRO A 16 10.82 -4.20 10.16
C PRO A 16 10.17 -2.87 10.51
N LEU A 17 10.27 -2.51 11.79
CA LEU A 17 10.13 -1.15 12.31
C LEU A 17 11.51 -0.51 12.44
N VAL A 18 11.64 0.73 11.99
CA VAL A 18 12.90 1.52 12.04
C VAL A 18 12.61 2.88 12.67
N GLU A 19 13.29 3.20 13.76
CA GLU A 19 13.23 4.53 14.39
C GLU A 19 14.02 5.54 13.54
N LEU A 20 13.39 6.65 13.18
CA LEU A 20 13.96 7.68 12.30
C LEU A 20 14.73 8.75 13.10
N LYS A 21 15.78 8.32 13.79
CA LYS A 21 16.54 9.14 14.77
C LYS A 21 17.17 10.40 14.18
N ARG A 22 17.70 10.29 12.95
CA ARG A 22 18.35 11.46 12.34
C ARG A 22 17.31 12.54 11.96
N ILE A 23 16.13 12.11 11.52
CA ILE A 23 15.00 13.03 11.25
C ILE A 23 14.50 13.62 12.58
N GLU A 24 14.34 12.82 13.64
CA GLU A 24 13.95 13.31 14.96
C GLU A 24 14.92 14.39 15.47
N GLU A 25 16.22 14.14 15.38
CA GLU A 25 17.26 15.08 15.80
C GLU A 25 17.26 16.37 14.96
N LYS A 26 17.21 16.26 13.64
CA LYS A 26 17.25 17.42 12.72
C LYS A 26 16.04 18.31 12.82
N GLU A 27 14.86 17.71 12.99
CA GLU A 27 13.59 18.42 13.12
C GLU A 27 13.29 18.85 14.57
N GLY A 28 14.14 18.46 15.54
CA GLY A 28 13.94 18.74 16.96
C GLY A 28 12.66 18.10 17.53
N LEU A 29 12.28 16.94 17.02
CA LEU A 29 11.04 16.26 17.42
C LEU A 29 11.13 15.75 18.85
N GLN A 30 10.05 15.90 19.60
CA GLN A 30 9.93 15.38 20.96
C GLN A 30 9.04 14.11 21.01
N ALA A 31 8.47 13.71 19.90
CA ALA A 31 7.80 12.44 19.69
C ALA A 31 8.76 11.45 19.05
N LYS A 32 8.62 10.17 19.34
CA LYS A 32 9.33 9.08 18.67
C LYS A 32 8.66 8.81 17.33
N LEU A 33 9.46 8.77 16.25
CA LEU A 33 8.98 8.54 14.89
C LEU A 33 9.51 7.20 14.36
N ILE A 34 8.63 6.26 14.11
CA ILE A 34 8.97 4.89 13.70
C ILE A 34 8.37 4.59 12.34
N ALA A 35 9.17 4.12 11.40
CA ALA A 35 8.75 3.68 10.07
C ALA A 35 8.48 2.17 10.03
N LYS A 36 7.29 1.75 9.58
CA LYS A 36 7.00 0.38 9.15
C LYS A 36 7.38 0.23 7.69
N VAL A 37 8.48 -0.49 7.41
CA VAL A 37 9.12 -0.48 6.09
C VAL A 37 8.63 -1.66 5.25
N GLU A 38 7.57 -1.46 4.47
CA GLU A 38 6.90 -2.50 3.69
C GLU A 38 7.64 -2.90 2.40
N SER A 39 8.69 -2.18 2.03
CA SER A 39 9.57 -2.58 0.91
C SER A 39 10.35 -3.89 1.17
N PHE A 40 10.38 -4.36 2.40
CA PHE A 40 10.97 -5.67 2.75
C PHE A 40 10.09 -6.86 2.37
N ASN A 41 8.86 -6.66 1.93
CA ASN A 41 8.09 -7.72 1.31
C ASN A 41 8.75 -8.21 0.00
N PRO A 42 8.61 -9.48 -0.39
CA PRO A 42 9.33 -10.09 -1.53
C PRO A 42 9.14 -9.38 -2.87
N ALA A 43 7.92 -8.94 -3.20
CA ALA A 43 7.68 -8.14 -4.40
C ALA A 43 7.79 -6.62 -4.12
N GLY A 44 8.32 -6.23 -2.95
CA GLY A 44 8.76 -4.89 -2.59
C GLY A 44 7.67 -3.92 -2.18
N SER A 45 6.52 -4.37 -1.70
CA SER A 45 5.47 -3.47 -1.22
C SER A 45 4.49 -4.09 -0.23
N VAL A 46 3.74 -3.23 0.44
CA VAL A 46 2.60 -3.58 1.30
C VAL A 46 1.54 -4.43 0.57
N LYS A 47 1.46 -4.33 -0.75
CA LYS A 47 0.48 -5.04 -1.56
C LYS A 47 0.73 -6.54 -1.69
N ASP A 48 1.92 -7.01 -1.36
CA ASP A 48 2.24 -8.44 -1.30
C ASP A 48 1.33 -9.14 -0.29
N ARG A 49 1.03 -8.46 0.83
CA ARG A 49 0.12 -8.97 1.86
C ARG A 49 -1.27 -9.23 1.33
N ILE A 50 -1.87 -8.24 0.68
CA ILE A 50 -3.23 -8.37 0.14
C ILE A 50 -3.28 -9.30 -1.05
N ALA A 51 -2.25 -9.35 -1.89
CA ALA A 51 -2.15 -10.25 -3.02
C ALA A 51 -2.18 -11.72 -2.57
N LYS A 52 -1.33 -12.07 -1.60
CA LYS A 52 -1.34 -13.40 -0.98
C LYS A 52 -2.70 -13.70 -0.35
N ALA A 53 -3.23 -12.80 0.46
CA ALA A 53 -4.47 -13.01 1.20
C ALA A 53 -5.70 -13.18 0.29
N MET A 54 -5.83 -12.37 -0.76
CA MET A 54 -6.96 -12.47 -1.70
C MET A 54 -6.94 -13.78 -2.48
N ILE A 55 -5.77 -14.28 -2.85
CA ILE A 55 -5.63 -15.58 -3.51
C ILE A 55 -5.95 -16.71 -2.54
N GLU A 56 -5.39 -16.72 -1.34
CA GLU A 56 -5.62 -17.76 -0.33
C GLU A 56 -7.08 -17.81 0.14
N ASP A 57 -7.72 -16.65 0.30
CA ASP A 57 -9.15 -16.57 0.62
C ASP A 57 -10.02 -17.13 -0.51
N ALA A 58 -9.68 -16.82 -1.76
CA ALA A 58 -10.38 -17.35 -2.92
C ALA A 58 -10.20 -18.88 -3.08
N GLU A 59 -9.02 -19.41 -2.78
CA GLU A 59 -8.75 -20.85 -2.71
C GLU A 59 -9.61 -21.53 -1.63
N ALA A 60 -9.62 -20.95 -0.42
CA ALA A 60 -10.39 -21.46 0.71
C ALA A 60 -11.90 -21.48 0.44
N LYS A 61 -12.39 -20.52 -0.34
CA LYS A 61 -13.80 -20.42 -0.77
C LYS A 61 -14.12 -21.27 -2.03
N GLY A 62 -13.13 -21.93 -2.63
CA GLY A 62 -13.31 -22.71 -3.86
C GLY A 62 -13.54 -21.86 -5.11
N LEU A 63 -13.27 -20.55 -5.05
CA LEU A 63 -13.34 -19.63 -6.19
C LEU A 63 -12.11 -19.74 -7.09
N LEU A 64 -10.97 -20.13 -6.52
CA LEU A 64 -9.74 -20.46 -7.24
C LEU A 64 -9.42 -21.94 -7.06
N LYS A 65 -9.09 -22.59 -8.17
CA LYS A 65 -8.68 -24.00 -8.23
C LYS A 65 -7.69 -24.17 -9.38
N GLU A 66 -7.10 -25.34 -9.49
CA GLU A 66 -6.18 -25.67 -10.59
C GLU A 66 -6.78 -25.28 -11.96
N GLY A 67 -6.00 -24.58 -12.78
CA GLY A 67 -6.43 -24.06 -14.08
C GLY A 67 -7.27 -22.78 -14.03
N SER A 68 -7.53 -22.20 -12.86
CA SER A 68 -8.18 -20.89 -12.76
C SER A 68 -7.27 -19.77 -13.26
N VAL A 69 -7.92 -18.67 -13.70
CA VAL A 69 -7.24 -17.46 -14.20
C VAL A 69 -7.55 -16.30 -13.25
N ILE A 70 -6.53 -15.63 -12.76
CA ILE A 70 -6.68 -14.42 -11.95
C ILE A 70 -6.63 -13.21 -12.87
N ILE A 71 -7.56 -12.29 -12.70
CA ILE A 71 -7.64 -11.05 -13.47
C ILE A 71 -7.66 -9.88 -12.48
N GLU A 72 -6.90 -8.81 -12.75
CA GLU A 72 -6.97 -7.57 -11.96
C GLU A 72 -6.71 -6.35 -12.83
N PRO A 73 -7.59 -5.33 -12.75
CA PRO A 73 -7.35 -4.05 -13.40
C PRO A 73 -6.42 -3.20 -12.53
N THR A 74 -5.13 -3.25 -12.77
CA THR A 74 -4.13 -2.48 -12.02
C THR A 74 -2.83 -2.32 -12.78
N SER A 75 -2.17 -1.20 -12.58
CA SER A 75 -0.82 -0.91 -13.08
C SER A 75 0.20 -0.71 -11.94
N GLY A 76 -0.21 -0.94 -10.70
CA GLY A 76 0.57 -0.64 -9.51
C GLY A 76 1.08 -1.88 -8.76
N ASN A 77 1.42 -1.63 -7.50
CA ASN A 77 1.99 -2.63 -6.59
C ASN A 77 1.11 -3.87 -6.40
N THR A 78 -0.21 -3.72 -6.47
CA THR A 78 -1.13 -4.87 -6.40
C THR A 78 -0.89 -5.85 -7.55
N GLY A 79 -0.66 -5.33 -8.77
CA GLY A 79 -0.31 -6.16 -9.91
C GLY A 79 0.99 -6.92 -9.71
N ASN A 80 2.01 -6.30 -9.13
CA ASN A 80 3.29 -6.94 -8.83
C ASN A 80 3.09 -8.08 -7.81
N GLY A 81 2.40 -7.80 -6.70
CA GLY A 81 2.14 -8.78 -5.67
C GLY A 81 1.31 -9.96 -6.17
N LEU A 82 0.22 -9.68 -6.93
CA LEU A 82 -0.63 -10.73 -7.51
C LEU A 82 0.14 -11.57 -8.54
N ALA A 83 0.94 -10.94 -9.41
CA ALA A 83 1.75 -11.67 -10.39
C ALA A 83 2.76 -12.59 -9.70
N ALA A 84 3.47 -12.10 -8.69
CA ALA A 84 4.40 -12.91 -7.91
C ALA A 84 3.71 -14.09 -7.20
N ALA A 85 2.58 -13.83 -6.53
CA ALA A 85 1.84 -14.86 -5.81
C ALA A 85 1.21 -15.90 -6.76
N ALA A 86 0.64 -15.44 -7.89
CA ALA A 86 0.06 -16.32 -8.92
C ALA A 86 1.12 -17.26 -9.51
N THR A 87 2.32 -16.73 -9.81
CA THR A 87 3.44 -17.54 -10.32
C THR A 87 3.81 -18.67 -9.36
N VAL A 88 3.97 -18.35 -8.07
CA VAL A 88 4.32 -19.36 -7.06
C VAL A 88 3.23 -20.44 -6.91
N LYS A 89 1.97 -20.04 -7.00
CA LYS A 89 0.82 -20.92 -6.83
C LYS A 89 0.38 -21.62 -8.15
N GLY A 90 1.04 -21.33 -9.27
CA GLY A 90 0.77 -21.94 -10.56
C GLY A 90 -0.49 -21.43 -11.26
N TYR A 91 -0.97 -20.24 -10.93
CA TYR A 91 -2.11 -19.62 -11.60
C TYR A 91 -1.69 -18.80 -12.81
N ARG A 92 -2.50 -18.83 -13.86
CA ARG A 92 -2.42 -17.86 -14.95
C ARG A 92 -2.90 -16.50 -14.42
N MET A 93 -2.15 -15.43 -14.72
CA MET A 93 -2.45 -14.07 -14.27
C MET A 93 -2.57 -13.12 -15.45
N ILE A 94 -3.67 -12.37 -15.53
CA ILE A 94 -3.92 -11.32 -16.52
C ILE A 94 -4.09 -9.99 -15.80
N LEU A 95 -3.30 -9.00 -16.22
CA LEU A 95 -3.41 -7.62 -15.75
C LEU A 95 -3.89 -6.71 -16.86
N THR A 96 -4.96 -5.98 -16.63
CA THR A 96 -5.43 -4.96 -17.55
C THR A 96 -4.96 -3.58 -17.07
N MET A 97 -4.42 -2.78 -17.97
CA MET A 97 -3.93 -1.44 -17.65
C MET A 97 -3.92 -0.51 -18.88
N PRO A 98 -4.03 0.81 -18.68
CA PRO A 98 -3.92 1.77 -19.77
C PRO A 98 -2.56 1.70 -20.45
N GLU A 99 -2.53 1.88 -21.77
CA GLU A 99 -1.28 1.91 -22.56
C GLU A 99 -0.36 3.09 -22.22
N THR A 100 -0.85 4.08 -21.47
CA THR A 100 -0.07 5.20 -20.95
C THR A 100 0.82 4.83 -19.77
N MET A 101 0.67 3.63 -19.21
CA MET A 101 1.52 3.17 -18.12
C MET A 101 2.95 2.91 -18.59
N SER A 102 3.93 3.21 -17.72
CA SER A 102 5.35 3.11 -18.07
C SER A 102 5.75 1.68 -18.45
N VAL A 103 6.78 1.60 -19.30
CA VAL A 103 7.32 0.31 -19.78
C VAL A 103 7.86 -0.52 -18.61
N GLU A 104 8.47 0.12 -17.62
CA GLU A 104 9.03 -0.53 -16.43
C GLU A 104 7.93 -1.29 -15.66
N ARG A 105 6.75 -0.66 -15.45
CA ARG A 105 5.61 -1.29 -14.78
C ARG A 105 5.10 -2.52 -15.51
N ARG A 106 5.06 -2.47 -16.85
CA ARG A 106 4.68 -3.61 -17.68
C ARG A 106 5.72 -4.74 -17.63
N ASN A 107 7.01 -4.38 -17.63
CA ASN A 107 8.10 -5.34 -17.65
C ASN A 107 8.22 -6.10 -16.32
N ILE A 108 7.99 -5.45 -15.18
CA ILE A 108 8.02 -6.12 -13.87
C ILE A 108 7.00 -7.26 -13.81
N VAL A 109 5.74 -6.99 -14.15
CA VAL A 109 4.69 -8.01 -14.07
C VAL A 109 4.87 -9.12 -15.11
N LYS A 110 5.38 -8.78 -16.31
CA LYS A 110 5.76 -9.79 -17.31
C LYS A 110 6.90 -10.67 -16.86
N ALA A 111 7.88 -10.12 -16.12
CA ALA A 111 8.98 -10.89 -15.56
C ALA A 111 8.49 -11.94 -14.53
N TYR A 112 7.39 -11.67 -13.84
CA TYR A 112 6.67 -12.65 -13.03
C TYR A 112 5.76 -13.59 -13.83
N GLY A 113 5.75 -13.51 -15.16
CA GLY A 113 4.94 -14.39 -16.03
C GLY A 113 3.49 -13.93 -16.23
N ALA A 114 3.10 -12.75 -15.75
CA ALA A 114 1.74 -12.24 -15.98
C ALA A 114 1.55 -11.74 -17.43
N GLU A 115 0.38 -11.97 -17.97
CA GLU A 115 -0.08 -11.41 -19.23
C GLU A 115 -0.55 -9.97 -19.01
N VAL A 116 -0.16 -9.06 -19.90
CA VAL A 116 -0.56 -7.66 -19.84
C VAL A 116 -1.46 -7.33 -21.02
N VAL A 117 -2.69 -6.94 -20.74
CA VAL A 117 -3.66 -6.46 -21.72
C VAL A 117 -3.74 -4.94 -21.61
N LEU A 118 -3.28 -4.26 -22.67
CA LEU A 118 -3.30 -2.81 -22.71
C LEU A 118 -4.65 -2.31 -23.20
N THR A 119 -5.15 -1.26 -22.57
CA THR A 119 -6.40 -0.59 -22.93
C THR A 119 -6.13 0.84 -23.41
N ASP A 120 -7.10 1.43 -24.11
CA ASP A 120 -7.02 2.80 -24.60
C ASP A 120 -6.69 3.77 -23.46
N GLY A 121 -5.56 4.47 -23.61
CA GLY A 121 -5.04 5.41 -22.62
C GLY A 121 -6.00 6.56 -22.29
N THR A 122 -6.85 6.96 -23.24
CA THR A 122 -7.85 8.03 -23.03
C THR A 122 -8.93 7.65 -22.04
N LYS A 123 -9.20 6.34 -21.88
CA LYS A 123 -10.17 5.81 -20.93
C LYS A 123 -9.61 5.61 -19.52
N GLY A 124 -8.29 5.73 -19.33
CA GLY A 124 -7.63 5.55 -18.06
C GLY A 124 -7.98 4.22 -17.37
N MET A 125 -8.04 4.22 -16.04
CA MET A 125 -8.36 3.01 -15.26
C MET A 125 -9.78 2.48 -15.50
N LYS A 126 -10.73 3.35 -15.90
CA LYS A 126 -12.08 2.89 -16.24
C LYS A 126 -12.05 1.91 -17.40
N GLY A 127 -11.28 2.20 -18.46
CA GLY A 127 -11.10 1.28 -19.58
C GLY A 127 -10.44 -0.05 -19.18
N ALA A 128 -9.50 -0.02 -18.23
CA ALA A 128 -8.89 -1.23 -17.71
C ALA A 128 -9.88 -2.10 -16.92
N ILE A 129 -10.74 -1.49 -16.11
CA ILE A 129 -11.81 -2.19 -15.36
C ILE A 129 -12.81 -2.82 -16.34
N GLU A 130 -13.31 -2.05 -17.31
CA GLU A 130 -14.22 -2.57 -18.34
C GLU A 130 -13.63 -3.78 -19.07
N LYS A 131 -12.33 -3.75 -19.39
CA LYS A 131 -11.64 -4.86 -20.06
C LYS A 131 -11.44 -6.06 -19.14
N ALA A 132 -11.18 -5.87 -17.86
CA ALA A 132 -11.11 -6.97 -16.89
C ALA A 132 -12.46 -7.68 -16.77
N ASP A 133 -13.57 -6.94 -16.71
CA ASP A 133 -14.93 -7.47 -16.63
C ASP A 133 -15.30 -8.23 -17.92
N GLU A 134 -14.89 -7.73 -19.10
CA GLU A 134 -15.06 -8.41 -20.39
C GLU A 134 -14.33 -9.76 -20.38
N LEU A 135 -13.04 -9.76 -20.04
CA LEU A 135 -12.23 -10.97 -19.98
C LEU A 135 -12.77 -12.00 -18.97
N ALA A 136 -13.28 -11.52 -17.84
CA ALA A 136 -13.86 -12.41 -16.83
C ALA A 136 -15.13 -13.11 -17.31
N LYS A 137 -15.88 -12.51 -18.24
CA LYS A 137 -17.05 -13.16 -18.89
C LYS A 137 -16.65 -14.15 -19.98
N GLU A 138 -15.56 -13.89 -20.68
CA GLU A 138 -15.05 -14.69 -21.79
C GLU A 138 -14.24 -15.91 -21.33
N ILE A 139 -13.50 -15.76 -20.22
CA ILE A 139 -12.58 -16.80 -19.73
C ILE A 139 -13.26 -17.62 -18.61
N PRO A 140 -13.56 -18.88 -18.87
CA PRO A 140 -14.12 -19.77 -17.85
C PRO A 140 -13.18 -19.92 -16.65
N ASN A 141 -13.72 -20.04 -15.45
CA ASN A 141 -12.98 -20.18 -14.19
C ASN A 141 -12.04 -18.99 -13.91
N SER A 142 -12.37 -17.80 -14.36
CA SER A 142 -11.66 -16.59 -14.01
C SER A 142 -12.14 -16.03 -12.67
N PHE A 143 -11.23 -15.31 -12.00
CA PHE A 143 -11.46 -14.65 -10.72
C PHE A 143 -10.86 -13.24 -10.78
N ILE A 144 -11.68 -12.23 -10.51
CA ILE A 144 -11.20 -10.84 -10.31
C ILE A 144 -10.87 -10.69 -8.83
N ALA A 145 -9.61 -10.34 -8.52
CA ALA A 145 -9.16 -10.21 -7.12
C ALA A 145 -9.85 -9.04 -6.39
N GLY A 146 -10.08 -7.91 -7.08
CA GLY A 146 -10.95 -6.84 -6.62
C GLY A 146 -10.44 -6.07 -5.40
N GLN A 147 -9.23 -5.54 -5.46
CA GLN A 147 -8.55 -4.90 -4.33
C GLN A 147 -9.35 -3.82 -3.59
N PHE A 148 -10.30 -3.14 -4.25
CA PHE A 148 -11.10 -2.06 -3.66
C PHE A 148 -12.38 -2.52 -2.98
N VAL A 149 -12.77 -3.78 -3.18
CA VAL A 149 -14.05 -4.35 -2.68
C VAL A 149 -13.85 -5.66 -1.90
N ASN A 150 -12.69 -6.31 -2.03
CA ASN A 150 -12.43 -7.62 -1.43
C ASN A 150 -12.11 -7.50 0.07
N PRO A 151 -12.93 -8.10 0.96
CA PRO A 151 -12.73 -8.00 2.41
C PRO A 151 -11.43 -8.67 2.90
N ALA A 152 -10.82 -9.58 2.14
CA ALA A 152 -9.52 -10.16 2.48
C ALA A 152 -8.41 -9.09 2.55
N ASN A 153 -8.58 -7.94 1.89
CA ASN A 153 -7.66 -6.82 1.94
C ASN A 153 -7.55 -6.22 3.36
N PRO A 154 -8.57 -5.60 3.97
CA PRO A 154 -8.44 -5.10 5.34
C PRO A 154 -8.19 -6.21 6.35
N GLU A 155 -8.78 -7.38 6.15
CA GLU A 155 -8.64 -8.52 7.06
C GLU A 155 -7.18 -8.99 7.22
N THR A 156 -6.40 -9.04 6.13
CA THR A 156 -4.98 -9.42 6.22
C THR A 156 -4.18 -8.41 7.03
N HIS A 157 -4.49 -7.10 6.93
CA HIS A 157 -3.83 -6.07 7.74
C HIS A 157 -4.19 -6.16 9.22
N LYS A 158 -5.45 -6.52 9.52
CA LYS A 158 -5.90 -6.79 10.89
C LYS A 158 -5.20 -8.02 11.49
N LYS A 159 -4.91 -9.03 10.67
CA LYS A 159 -4.25 -10.29 11.10
C LYS A 159 -2.72 -10.21 11.11
N THR A 160 -2.12 -9.29 10.38
CA THR A 160 -0.65 -9.25 10.21
C THR A 160 -0.05 -7.89 10.56
N THR A 161 -0.32 -6.84 9.81
CA THR A 161 0.30 -5.52 9.97
C THR A 161 0.02 -4.91 11.34
N GLY A 162 -1.23 -4.98 11.80
CA GLY A 162 -1.62 -4.50 13.14
C GLY A 162 -0.90 -5.23 14.28
N PRO A 163 -0.96 -6.58 14.33
CA PRO A 163 -0.20 -7.38 15.29
C PRO A 163 1.31 -7.09 15.27
N GLU A 164 1.93 -7.06 14.08
CA GLU A 164 3.36 -6.76 13.96
C GLU A 164 3.73 -5.40 14.56
N ILE A 165 2.96 -4.34 14.28
CA ILE A 165 3.21 -3.01 14.86
C ILE A 165 3.04 -3.06 16.38
N TRP A 166 2.00 -3.70 16.87
CA TRP A 166 1.74 -3.81 18.30
C TRP A 166 2.86 -4.55 19.04
N GLU A 167 3.25 -5.72 18.55
CA GLU A 167 4.27 -6.57 19.14
C GLU A 167 5.66 -5.92 19.07
N ASP A 168 6.03 -5.38 17.92
CA ASP A 168 7.35 -4.78 17.70
C ASP A 168 7.53 -3.42 18.43
N THR A 169 6.44 -2.82 18.92
CA THR A 169 6.49 -1.61 19.78
C THR A 169 6.22 -1.91 21.27
N ASP A 170 6.07 -3.18 21.66
CA ASP A 170 5.60 -3.56 23.01
C ASP A 170 4.31 -2.81 23.42
N GLY A 171 3.43 -2.54 22.45
CA GLY A 171 2.19 -1.81 22.64
C GLY A 171 2.35 -0.29 22.84
N ALA A 172 3.53 0.26 22.62
CA ALA A 172 3.80 1.69 22.87
C ALA A 172 3.26 2.63 21.76
N VAL A 173 2.68 2.10 20.69
CA VAL A 173 2.12 2.94 19.60
C VAL A 173 0.98 3.82 20.12
N ASP A 174 1.06 5.13 19.86
CA ASP A 174 0.05 6.13 20.21
C ASP A 174 -0.67 6.68 18.98
N ILE A 175 0.05 6.78 17.86
CA ILE A 175 -0.48 7.32 16.60
C ILE A 175 -0.02 6.41 15.47
N PHE A 176 -0.95 6.00 14.62
CA PHE A 176 -0.68 5.26 13.38
C PHE A 176 -1.03 6.12 12.18
N VAL A 177 -0.08 6.28 11.25
CA VAL A 177 -0.21 7.12 10.05
C VAL A 177 -0.10 6.26 8.80
N ALA A 178 -1.07 6.33 7.91
CA ALA A 178 -1.03 5.64 6.63
C ALA A 178 -1.71 6.42 5.50
N GLY A 179 -1.12 6.37 4.31
CA GLY A 179 -1.75 6.85 3.09
C GLY A 179 -2.91 5.96 2.65
N VAL A 180 -3.98 6.58 2.14
CA VAL A 180 -5.19 5.86 1.74
C VAL A 180 -5.26 5.66 0.23
N GLY A 181 -4.97 4.44 -0.23
CA GLY A 181 -5.23 3.97 -1.60
C GLY A 181 -6.51 3.14 -1.64
N THR A 182 -6.42 1.84 -1.36
CA THR A 182 -7.60 0.97 -1.20
C THR A 182 -8.27 1.11 0.17
N GLY A 183 -7.58 1.70 1.14
CA GLY A 183 -8.07 1.82 2.51
C GLY A 183 -7.88 0.58 3.39
N GLY A 184 -7.49 -0.56 2.81
CA GLY A 184 -7.35 -1.81 3.59
C GLY A 184 -6.28 -1.74 4.67
N THR A 185 -5.15 -1.10 4.39
CA THR A 185 -4.05 -0.94 5.36
C THR A 185 -4.50 -0.19 6.61
N ILE A 186 -5.09 1.00 6.41
CA ILE A 186 -5.51 1.84 7.54
C ILE A 186 -6.68 1.23 8.30
N THR A 187 -7.62 0.59 7.58
CA THR A 187 -8.76 -0.09 8.17
C THR A 187 -8.31 -1.24 9.06
N GLY A 188 -7.66 -2.25 8.49
CA GLY A 188 -7.32 -3.46 9.25
C GLY A 188 -6.32 -3.21 10.36
N THR A 189 -5.27 -2.41 10.09
CA THR A 189 -4.28 -2.04 11.11
C THR A 189 -4.91 -1.20 12.22
N GLY A 190 -5.69 -0.18 11.85
CA GLY A 190 -6.36 0.71 12.80
C GLY A 190 -7.35 -0.02 13.68
N GLU A 191 -8.16 -0.93 13.12
CA GLU A 191 -9.08 -1.77 13.90
C GLU A 191 -8.35 -2.60 14.94
N TYR A 192 -7.28 -3.31 14.54
CA TYR A 192 -6.51 -4.10 15.48
C TYR A 192 -5.88 -3.26 16.59
N LEU A 193 -5.26 -2.13 16.23
CA LEU A 193 -4.62 -1.25 17.23
C LEU A 193 -5.63 -0.66 18.21
N LYS A 194 -6.80 -0.21 17.74
CA LYS A 194 -7.87 0.31 18.60
C LYS A 194 -8.54 -0.78 19.45
N GLU A 195 -8.59 -2.03 18.99
CA GLU A 195 -9.02 -3.16 19.82
C GLU A 195 -8.06 -3.41 21.00
N LYS A 196 -6.74 -3.19 20.79
CA LYS A 196 -5.73 -3.34 21.85
C LYS A 196 -5.65 -2.12 22.77
N LYS A 197 -5.73 -0.92 22.20
CA LYS A 197 -5.59 0.36 22.89
C LYS A 197 -6.54 1.38 22.23
N PRO A 198 -7.76 1.55 22.76
CA PRO A 198 -8.78 2.43 22.15
C PRO A 198 -8.32 3.87 21.93
N GLU A 199 -7.33 4.34 22.67
CA GLU A 199 -6.78 5.70 22.60
C GLU A 199 -5.81 5.91 21.42
N VAL A 200 -5.42 4.84 20.71
CA VAL A 200 -4.57 4.98 19.51
C VAL A 200 -5.28 5.86 18.50
N LYS A 201 -4.61 6.94 18.10
CA LYS A 201 -5.07 7.78 17.01
C LYS A 201 -4.67 7.17 15.66
N VAL A 202 -5.61 7.08 14.76
CA VAL A 202 -5.39 6.64 13.39
C VAL A 202 -5.51 7.85 12.46
N VAL A 203 -4.46 8.13 11.70
CA VAL A 203 -4.39 9.31 10.83
C VAL A 203 -4.30 8.88 9.37
N ALA A 204 -5.30 9.30 8.59
CA ALA A 204 -5.36 9.07 7.16
C ALA A 204 -4.59 10.17 6.41
N VAL A 205 -3.90 9.77 5.35
CA VAL A 205 -3.22 10.72 4.46
C VAL A 205 -3.82 10.63 3.07
N GLU A 206 -4.20 11.79 2.52
CA GLU A 206 -4.72 11.92 1.15
C GLU A 206 -4.03 13.07 0.39
N PRO A 207 -4.04 13.04 -0.98
CA PRO A 207 -3.51 14.16 -1.77
C PRO A 207 -4.34 15.43 -1.59
N ALA A 208 -3.69 16.58 -1.37
CA ALA A 208 -4.38 17.85 -1.19
C ALA A 208 -5.19 18.29 -2.41
N SER A 209 -4.75 17.93 -3.62
CA SER A 209 -5.48 18.20 -4.86
C SER A 209 -6.58 17.16 -5.19
N SER A 210 -6.74 16.12 -4.37
CA SER A 210 -7.79 15.11 -4.49
C SER A 210 -8.32 14.71 -3.11
N PRO A 211 -8.93 15.69 -2.35
CA PRO A 211 -9.36 15.50 -0.97
C PRO A 211 -10.71 14.77 -0.89
N VAL A 212 -10.73 13.53 -1.36
CA VAL A 212 -11.96 12.72 -1.45
C VAL A 212 -12.51 12.37 -0.08
N LEU A 213 -11.63 12.07 0.89
CA LEU A 213 -12.05 11.63 2.22
C LEU A 213 -12.53 12.82 3.07
N SER A 214 -11.86 13.97 2.96
CA SER A 214 -12.17 15.15 3.77
C SER A 214 -13.22 16.07 3.13
N GLU A 215 -13.27 16.17 1.80
CA GLU A 215 -14.09 17.17 1.08
C GLU A 215 -14.99 16.55 0.01
N GLY A 216 -14.90 15.24 -0.26
CA GLY A 216 -15.70 14.58 -1.30
C GLY A 216 -15.32 14.96 -2.74
N VAL A 217 -14.16 15.59 -2.94
CA VAL A 217 -13.73 16.11 -4.24
C VAL A 217 -12.54 15.32 -4.77
N SER A 218 -12.65 14.77 -5.98
CA SER A 218 -11.54 14.12 -6.67
C SER A 218 -10.87 15.07 -7.65
N GLY A 219 -9.55 14.96 -7.77
CA GLY A 219 -8.76 15.75 -8.70
C GLY A 219 -7.47 15.06 -9.11
N PRO A 220 -6.75 15.57 -10.12
CA PRO A 220 -5.48 15.02 -10.56
C PRO A 220 -4.39 15.30 -9.51
N HIS A 221 -3.57 14.29 -9.24
CA HIS A 221 -2.41 14.39 -8.35
C HIS A 221 -1.26 13.50 -8.84
N LYS A 222 -0.07 13.69 -8.27
CA LYS A 222 1.15 12.94 -8.62
C LYS A 222 1.59 11.95 -7.52
N ILE A 223 0.89 11.84 -6.42
CA ILE A 223 1.21 10.94 -5.31
C ILE A 223 0.70 9.54 -5.65
N GLN A 224 1.51 8.79 -6.39
CA GLN A 224 1.16 7.44 -6.83
C GLN A 224 0.99 6.50 -5.64
N GLY A 225 -0.03 5.63 -5.69
CA GLY A 225 -0.30 4.60 -4.67
C GLY A 225 -1.40 4.95 -3.68
N ILE A 226 -1.78 6.22 -3.57
CA ILE A 226 -2.91 6.70 -2.76
C ILE A 226 -3.86 7.58 -3.59
N GLY A 227 -4.97 8.01 -3.03
CA GLY A 227 -5.89 8.93 -3.71
C GLY A 227 -6.59 8.30 -4.91
N ALA A 228 -7.38 7.25 -4.71
CA ALA A 228 -8.07 6.51 -5.78
C ALA A 228 -9.13 7.33 -6.55
N GLY A 229 -9.50 8.51 -6.06
CA GLY A 229 -10.53 9.37 -6.66
C GLY A 229 -11.96 9.03 -6.21
N PHE A 230 -12.13 8.05 -5.37
CA PHE A 230 -13.40 7.60 -4.77
C PHE A 230 -13.13 6.99 -3.38
N VAL A 231 -14.18 6.79 -2.59
CA VAL A 231 -14.10 6.09 -1.30
C VAL A 231 -14.22 4.59 -1.55
N PRO A 232 -13.17 3.78 -1.27
CA PRO A 232 -13.20 2.33 -1.50
C PRO A 232 -14.14 1.61 -0.52
N GLU A 233 -14.74 0.48 -0.93
CA GLU A 233 -15.57 -0.34 -0.05
C GLU A 233 -14.75 -1.02 1.06
N THR A 234 -13.45 -1.26 0.82
CA THR A 234 -12.50 -1.81 1.80
C THR A 234 -12.04 -0.79 2.86
N LEU A 235 -12.48 0.46 2.77
CA LEU A 235 -12.20 1.51 3.74
C LEU A 235 -13.32 1.63 4.78
N ASN A 236 -13.00 1.39 6.04
CA ASN A 236 -13.86 1.79 7.16
C ASN A 236 -13.63 3.28 7.43
N THR A 237 -14.56 4.13 6.98
CA THR A 237 -14.46 5.59 7.14
C THR A 237 -14.60 6.06 8.59
N GLY A 238 -15.01 5.20 9.52
CA GLY A 238 -15.06 5.48 10.95
C GLY A 238 -13.77 5.15 11.71
N ILE A 239 -12.72 4.62 11.02
CA ILE A 239 -11.53 4.14 11.71
C ILE A 239 -10.52 5.26 12.02
N TYR A 240 -10.40 6.25 11.16
CA TYR A 240 -9.45 7.35 11.33
C TYR A 240 -10.06 8.50 12.14
N ASP A 241 -9.21 9.10 12.97
CA ASP A 241 -9.54 10.23 13.84
C ASP A 241 -9.21 11.57 13.20
N GLU A 242 -8.29 11.56 12.23
CA GLU A 242 -7.82 12.75 11.53
C GLU A 242 -7.45 12.42 10.08
N ILE A 243 -7.60 13.40 9.19
CA ILE A 243 -7.13 13.33 7.80
C ILE A 243 -6.13 14.45 7.58
N ILE A 244 -4.94 14.12 7.07
CA ILE A 244 -3.93 15.10 6.67
C ILE A 244 -3.82 15.12 5.15
N LYS A 245 -4.04 16.29 4.57
CA LYS A 245 -3.84 16.55 3.14
C LYS A 245 -2.39 16.89 2.87
N VAL A 246 -1.81 16.27 1.84
CA VAL A 246 -0.38 16.46 1.47
C VAL A 246 -0.27 16.91 0.02
N GLU A 247 0.52 17.95 -0.21
CA GLU A 247 0.84 18.42 -1.55
C GLU A 247 1.83 17.50 -2.27
N ASN A 248 1.82 17.51 -3.61
CA ASN A 248 2.73 16.68 -4.39
C ASN A 248 4.20 16.95 -4.05
N GLU A 249 4.56 18.22 -3.94
CA GLU A 249 5.96 18.64 -3.67
C GLU A 249 6.42 18.23 -2.28
N ASP A 250 5.55 18.37 -1.26
CA ASP A 250 5.84 17.90 0.11
C ASP A 250 6.14 16.39 0.13
N ALA A 251 5.37 15.60 -0.64
CA ALA A 251 5.60 14.17 -0.76
C ALA A 251 6.94 13.85 -1.44
N PHE A 252 7.31 14.58 -2.50
CA PHE A 252 8.59 14.39 -3.19
C PHE A 252 9.77 14.81 -2.34
N GLU A 253 9.71 16.00 -1.72
CA GLU A 253 10.78 16.52 -0.88
C GLU A 253 11.01 15.62 0.34
N THR A 254 9.94 15.20 1.01
CA THR A 254 10.05 14.32 2.18
C THR A 254 10.54 12.92 1.79
N GLY A 255 10.17 12.39 0.62
CA GLY A 255 10.70 11.13 0.11
C GLY A 255 12.22 11.20 -0.15
N ARG A 256 12.72 12.29 -0.73
CA ARG A 256 14.15 12.54 -0.89
C ARG A 256 14.86 12.73 0.45
N TYR A 257 14.23 13.46 1.36
CA TYR A 257 14.74 13.70 2.71
C TYR A 257 14.93 12.40 3.49
N LEU A 258 13.96 11.49 3.44
CA LEU A 258 14.04 10.16 4.03
C LEU A 258 15.24 9.37 3.51
N ALA A 259 15.45 9.37 2.19
CA ALA A 259 16.58 8.69 1.59
C ALA A 259 17.92 9.31 2.00
N ALA A 260 18.01 10.63 2.06
CA ALA A 260 19.23 11.35 2.40
C ALA A 260 19.61 11.22 3.88
N GLU A 261 18.63 11.16 4.78
CA GLU A 261 18.90 11.16 6.22
C GLU A 261 18.91 9.77 6.83
N GLU A 262 18.00 8.90 6.43
CA GLU A 262 17.83 7.58 7.04
C GLU A 262 18.26 6.42 6.13
N ALA A 263 18.75 6.74 4.92
CA ALA A 263 19.10 5.74 3.89
C ALA A 263 17.95 4.79 3.54
N ILE A 264 16.70 5.22 3.69
CA ILE A 264 15.50 4.47 3.31
C ILE A 264 14.99 5.04 1.99
N LEU A 265 15.24 4.31 0.90
CA LEU A 265 14.75 4.65 -0.43
C LEU A 265 13.30 4.14 -0.57
N ALA A 266 12.35 5.04 -0.43
CA ALA A 266 10.92 4.70 -0.44
C ALA A 266 10.16 5.45 -1.55
N GLY A 267 8.94 5.01 -1.85
CA GLY A 267 8.12 5.60 -2.91
C GLY A 267 7.45 6.92 -2.52
N ILE A 268 6.73 7.51 -3.48
CA ILE A 268 6.11 8.84 -3.34
C ILE A 268 5.09 8.87 -2.19
N SER A 269 4.24 7.84 -2.08
CA SER A 269 3.25 7.76 -1.00
C SER A 269 3.87 7.56 0.38
N SER A 270 5.09 6.99 0.45
CA SER A 270 5.88 6.94 1.69
C SER A 270 6.32 8.34 2.11
N GLY A 271 6.75 9.17 1.15
CA GLY A 271 7.08 10.58 1.41
C GLY A 271 5.86 11.36 1.93
N ALA A 272 4.69 11.16 1.33
CA ALA A 272 3.45 11.78 1.80
C ALA A 272 3.08 11.35 3.23
N ALA A 273 3.15 10.05 3.53
CA ALA A 273 2.85 9.54 4.87
C ALA A 273 3.85 10.06 5.91
N LEU A 274 5.13 10.10 5.57
CA LEU A 274 6.17 10.62 6.45
C LEU A 274 6.02 12.13 6.69
N TYR A 275 5.69 12.91 5.66
CA TYR A 275 5.40 14.34 5.83
C TYR A 275 4.33 14.56 6.89
N ALA A 276 3.20 13.86 6.77
CA ALA A 276 2.11 13.94 7.74
C ALA A 276 2.58 13.53 9.15
N ALA A 277 3.38 12.47 9.27
CA ALA A 277 3.90 12.01 10.55
C ALA A 277 4.85 13.02 11.20
N ILE A 278 5.71 13.70 10.42
CA ILE A 278 6.57 14.79 10.90
C ILE A 278 5.73 15.96 11.39
N GLN A 279 4.66 16.36 10.66
CA GLN A 279 3.77 17.43 11.11
C GLN A 279 3.08 17.08 12.45
N LEU A 280 2.65 15.82 12.61
CA LEU A 280 2.09 15.33 13.88
C LEU A 280 3.13 15.35 15.01
N ALA A 281 4.38 14.92 14.73
CA ALA A 281 5.46 14.88 15.70
C ALA A 281 5.90 16.26 16.21
N LYS A 282 5.67 17.32 15.42
CA LYS A 282 5.94 18.71 15.80
C LYS A 282 4.90 19.32 16.74
N ARG A 283 3.74 18.70 16.91
CA ARG A 283 2.67 19.22 17.76
C ARG A 283 2.99 18.98 19.23
N GLU A 284 2.82 19.99 20.05
CA GLU A 284 3.11 19.95 21.49
C GLU A 284 2.32 18.85 22.22
N GLU A 285 1.05 18.62 21.82
CA GLU A 285 0.20 17.57 22.37
C GLU A 285 0.69 16.15 22.08
N ASN A 286 1.65 15.99 21.17
CA ASN A 286 2.23 14.70 20.79
C ASN A 286 3.63 14.48 21.39
N LYS A 287 4.09 15.39 22.23
CA LYS A 287 5.36 15.24 22.97
C LYS A 287 5.38 13.93 23.76
N GLY A 288 6.46 13.17 23.59
CA GLY A 288 6.66 11.88 24.27
C GLY A 288 5.85 10.73 23.71
N LYS A 289 5.01 10.94 22.66
CA LYS A 289 4.25 9.89 22.01
C LYS A 289 5.07 9.12 21.00
N THR A 290 4.66 7.90 20.72
CA THR A 290 5.19 7.04 19.66
C THR A 290 4.28 7.08 18.44
N ILE A 291 4.82 7.58 17.33
CA ILE A 291 4.14 7.69 16.03
C ILE A 291 4.71 6.64 15.09
N VAL A 292 3.85 5.74 14.60
CA VAL A 292 4.22 4.74 13.61
C VAL A 292 3.67 5.17 12.25
N VAL A 293 4.55 5.34 11.27
CA VAL A 293 4.19 5.65 9.88
C VAL A 293 4.47 4.47 8.97
N LEU A 294 3.50 4.08 8.14
CA LEU A 294 3.69 3.01 7.18
C LEU A 294 4.25 3.56 5.87
N LEU A 295 5.40 2.99 5.44
CA LEU A 295 6.08 3.29 4.18
C LEU A 295 5.76 2.16 3.19
N PRO A 296 4.85 2.37 2.21
CA PRO A 296 4.23 1.28 1.46
C PRO A 296 5.16 0.50 0.54
N ASP A 297 6.19 1.13 -0.06
CA ASP A 297 6.99 0.49 -1.10
C ASP A 297 8.39 1.09 -1.27
N ASN A 298 9.16 0.48 -2.19
CA ASN A 298 10.51 0.88 -2.56
C ASN A 298 10.50 2.04 -3.57
N GLY A 299 11.50 2.91 -3.49
CA GLY A 299 11.74 4.04 -4.39
C GLY A 299 12.19 3.65 -5.81
N ASP A 300 12.72 2.45 -6.01
CA ASP A 300 13.25 1.98 -7.31
C ASP A 300 12.22 2.05 -8.45
N ARG A 301 10.93 2.03 -8.12
CA ARG A 301 9.81 2.10 -9.07
C ARG A 301 9.52 3.50 -9.58
N TYR A 302 10.24 4.51 -9.08
CA TYR A 302 9.93 5.93 -9.28
C TYR A 302 11.08 6.74 -9.87
N TYR A 303 12.17 6.10 -10.36
CA TYR A 303 13.34 6.80 -10.90
C TYR A 303 13.03 7.77 -12.05
N SER A 304 12.04 7.45 -12.88
CA SER A 304 11.59 8.31 -13.98
C SER A 304 10.54 9.34 -13.57
N THR A 305 10.25 9.50 -12.28
CA THR A 305 9.25 10.44 -11.77
C THR A 305 9.90 11.66 -11.12
N ALA A 306 9.08 12.69 -10.81
CA ALA A 306 9.51 13.88 -10.09
C ALA A 306 10.08 13.62 -8.67
N LEU A 307 9.96 12.40 -8.15
CA LEU A 307 10.62 12.03 -6.90
C LEU A 307 12.14 12.13 -7.01
N PHE A 308 12.73 11.68 -8.13
CA PHE A 308 14.18 11.67 -8.36
C PHE A 308 14.64 12.52 -9.54
N ALA A 309 13.81 12.71 -10.57
CA ALA A 309 14.11 13.60 -11.68
C ALA A 309 13.93 15.06 -11.24
N LYS A 310 15.00 15.86 -11.37
CA LYS A 310 14.95 17.33 -11.20
C LYS A 310 14.56 17.97 -12.51
#